data_9b786a5cf30d600ec3a8cc877983c20b
#
_entry.id   9b786a5cf30d600ec3a8cc877983c20b
#
_cell.length_a   1.000
_cell.length_b   1.000
_cell.length_c   1.000
_cell.angle_alpha   90.00
_cell.angle_beta   90.00
_cell.angle_gamma   90.00
#
_symmetry.space_group_name_H-M   'P 1'
#
loop_
_entity.id
_entity.type
_entity.pdbx_description
1 polymer ?
#
loop_
_entity_poly.entity_id
_entity_poly.type
_entity_poly.pdbx_seq_one_letter_code
_entity_poly.pdbx_strand_id
1 'polypeptide(L)'
;MRKTDKKNQLPAEELLKRYKKRYRAVLIVLAAFVALTAFYVYLNYDYLAFKHFITGAYIYTDTLDEIYRKELGTDIKGKYYRNFDDMVISVVTKRISSEKGDKYTYLYTPSQLVKQNEEEKQEAAQSEIKVLNDRALYLRLTNFSRYTLDFMKDNAEKLKSRKNIIIDLRDNRGGDIDAMVDMSGMFLPKKTVVATDQFRWWEHVYRSGRNQPLKYDKIIILQNGNTASASENMIAALNDNLDNVDLIGSETFGKGIGQFTLPLKRGYAVKATILKWYTPNDINIQGNGIDPETPYTGGDILQFALDRL
;
A
#
# COMPACT_ATOMS: atom_id res chain seq x y z
N MET A 1 38.09 73.72 10.15
CA MET A 1 38.70 72.67 9.32
C MET A 1 38.75 71.35 10.13
N ARG A 2 37.85 70.42 9.88
CA ARG A 2 37.83 69.09 10.52
C ARG A 2 38.76 68.16 9.72
N LYS A 3 39.87 67.77 10.31
CA LYS A 3 40.73 66.70 9.78
C LYS A 3 39.95 65.40 9.78
N THR A 4 39.59 64.91 8.63
CA THR A 4 39.01 63.57 8.44
C THR A 4 40.08 62.53 8.67
N ASP A 5 39.89 61.71 9.70
CA ASP A 5 40.70 60.54 10.06
C ASP A 5 40.68 59.52 8.92
N LYS A 6 41.73 59.52 8.10
CA LYS A 6 42.07 58.38 7.21
C LYS A 6 42.77 57.34 8.05
N LYS A 7 42.08 56.73 9.03
CA LYS A 7 42.62 55.60 9.78
C LYS A 7 42.30 54.29 9.07
N ASN A 8 43.35 53.64 8.61
CA ASN A 8 43.49 52.20 8.40
C ASN A 8 42.38 51.46 7.60
N GLN A 9 42.20 51.82 6.35
CA GLN A 9 41.62 50.87 5.41
C GLN A 9 42.71 49.89 4.95
N LEU A 10 42.55 48.60 5.31
CA LEU A 10 43.42 47.54 4.81
C LEU A 10 43.42 47.53 3.25
N PRO A 11 44.55 47.24 2.60
CA PRO A 11 44.58 47.10 1.16
C PRO A 11 43.52 46.11 0.66
N ALA A 12 42.89 46.42 -0.48
CA ALA A 12 41.79 45.61 -1.02
C ALA A 12 42.15 44.11 -1.16
N GLU A 13 43.36 43.79 -1.49
CA GLU A 13 43.88 42.42 -1.56
C GLU A 13 43.88 41.71 -0.19
N GLU A 14 44.23 42.42 0.86
CA GLU A 14 44.28 41.88 2.20
C GLU A 14 42.87 41.66 2.74
N LEU A 15 41.94 42.57 2.45
CA LEU A 15 40.51 42.40 2.71
C LEU A 15 39.96 41.15 1.97
N LEU A 16 40.28 41.01 0.69
CA LEU A 16 39.84 39.86 -0.10
C LEU A 16 40.40 38.54 0.44
N LYS A 17 41.65 38.50 0.88
CA LYS A 17 42.26 37.33 1.53
C LYS A 17 41.51 36.98 2.83
N ARG A 18 41.20 37.98 3.66
CA ARG A 18 40.41 37.78 4.89
C ARG A 18 39.01 37.26 4.62
N TYR A 19 38.31 37.84 3.61
CA TYR A 19 36.98 37.35 3.19
C TYR A 19 37.05 35.93 2.67
N LYS A 20 37.99 35.58 1.79
CA LYS A 20 38.20 34.21 1.30
C LYS A 20 38.47 33.23 2.44
N LYS A 21 39.29 33.61 3.43
CA LYS A 21 39.58 32.76 4.60
C LYS A 21 38.33 32.57 5.46
N ARG A 22 37.55 33.64 5.72
CA ARG A 22 36.28 33.55 6.47
C ARG A 22 35.26 32.72 5.72
N TYR A 23 35.12 32.93 4.43
CA TYR A 23 34.19 32.15 3.58
C TYR A 23 34.54 30.65 3.59
N ARG A 24 35.82 30.30 3.44
CA ARG A 24 36.29 28.90 3.58
C ARG A 24 35.98 28.33 4.95
N ALA A 25 36.22 29.08 6.00
CA ALA A 25 35.89 28.65 7.38
C ALA A 25 34.40 28.38 7.55
N VAL A 26 33.53 29.25 7.02
CA VAL A 26 32.07 29.07 7.05
C VAL A 26 31.67 27.83 6.25
N LEU A 27 32.26 27.59 5.08
CA LEU A 27 31.98 26.40 4.28
C LEU A 27 32.40 25.11 5.01
N ILE A 28 33.55 25.12 5.69
CA ILE A 28 34.02 23.97 6.48
C ILE A 28 33.07 23.70 7.66
N VAL A 29 32.63 24.75 8.37
CA VAL A 29 31.66 24.60 9.47
C VAL A 29 30.32 24.07 8.96
N LEU A 30 29.84 24.58 7.84
CA LEU A 30 28.61 24.12 7.20
C LEU A 30 28.72 22.65 6.76
N ALA A 31 29.84 22.29 6.12
CA ALA A 31 30.09 20.90 5.72
C ALA A 31 30.17 19.97 6.92
N ALA A 32 30.82 20.38 8.01
CA ALA A 32 30.87 19.61 9.24
C ALA A 32 29.47 19.48 9.88
N PHE A 33 28.69 20.54 9.90
CA PHE A 33 27.30 20.49 10.38
C PHE A 33 26.44 19.53 9.58
N VAL A 34 26.50 19.59 8.24
CA VAL A 34 25.78 18.67 7.35
C VAL A 34 26.23 17.22 7.60
N ALA A 35 27.55 16.98 7.72
CA ALA A 35 28.07 15.64 7.98
C ALA A 35 27.60 15.09 9.35
N LEU A 36 27.62 15.92 10.40
CA LEU A 36 27.16 15.54 11.74
C LEU A 36 25.64 15.28 11.75
N THR A 37 24.86 16.09 11.05
CA THR A 37 23.42 15.88 10.92
C THR A 37 23.11 14.60 10.14
N ALA A 38 23.79 14.36 9.02
CA ALA A 38 23.65 13.11 8.27
C ALA A 38 24.01 11.88 9.10
N PHE A 39 25.11 11.97 9.87
CA PHE A 39 25.53 10.91 10.78
C PHE A 39 24.52 10.66 11.90
N TYR A 40 23.97 11.72 12.49
CA TYR A 40 22.89 11.62 13.49
C TYR A 40 21.66 10.93 12.89
N VAL A 41 21.19 11.38 11.72
CA VAL A 41 20.05 10.75 11.01
C VAL A 41 20.35 9.30 10.70
N TYR A 42 21.55 8.98 10.21
CA TYR A 42 21.95 7.60 9.91
C TYR A 42 21.90 6.71 11.16
N LEU A 43 22.41 7.18 12.30
CA LEU A 43 22.37 6.41 13.56
C LEU A 43 20.95 6.18 14.07
N ASN A 44 20.07 7.17 13.91
CA ASN A 44 18.71 7.16 14.48
C ASN A 44 17.62 6.93 13.43
N TYR A 45 17.99 6.43 12.26
CA TYR A 45 17.05 6.32 11.12
C TYR A 45 15.76 5.58 11.50
N ASP A 46 15.86 4.39 12.10
CA ASP A 46 14.69 3.56 12.40
C ASP A 46 13.74 4.25 13.37
N TYR A 47 14.29 4.90 14.40
CA TYR A 47 13.49 5.71 15.32
C TYR A 47 12.80 6.89 14.65
N LEU A 48 13.54 7.69 13.89
CA LEU A 48 13.01 8.89 13.23
C LEU A 48 11.98 8.52 12.17
N ALA A 49 12.26 7.49 11.38
CA ALA A 49 11.37 6.99 10.34
C ALA A 49 10.09 6.41 10.94
N PHE A 50 10.20 5.53 11.95
CA PHE A 50 9.05 4.96 12.65
C PHE A 50 8.21 6.05 13.33
N LYS A 51 8.86 6.96 14.07
CA LYS A 51 8.17 8.08 14.72
C LYS A 51 7.39 8.89 13.72
N HIS A 52 8.04 9.34 12.64
CA HIS A 52 7.40 10.16 11.61
C HIS A 52 6.25 9.41 10.94
N PHE A 53 6.46 8.14 10.61
CA PHE A 53 5.47 7.29 9.96
C PHE A 53 4.22 7.10 10.84
N ILE A 54 4.40 6.69 12.09
CA ILE A 54 3.25 6.44 12.98
C ILE A 54 2.53 7.74 13.34
N THR A 55 3.24 8.82 13.68
CA THR A 55 2.57 10.08 14.05
C THR A 55 1.98 10.83 12.86
N GLY A 56 2.52 10.66 11.68
CA GLY A 56 2.11 11.36 10.46
C GLY A 56 1.08 10.64 9.62
N ALA A 57 1.16 9.32 9.51
CA ALA A 57 0.40 8.54 8.55
C ALA A 57 -0.65 7.59 9.17
N TYR A 58 -0.42 7.09 10.40
CA TYR A 58 -1.35 6.16 11.05
C TYR A 58 -2.73 6.79 11.26
N ILE A 59 -3.80 6.06 10.90
CA ILE A 59 -5.16 6.64 10.86
C ILE A 59 -5.93 6.58 12.19
N TYR A 60 -5.61 5.62 13.07
CA TYR A 60 -6.28 5.49 14.38
C TYR A 60 -5.52 6.26 15.45
N THR A 61 -5.74 7.58 15.52
CA THR A 61 -4.90 8.50 16.32
C THR A 61 -5.35 8.72 17.75
N ASP A 62 -6.59 8.35 18.10
CA ASP A 62 -7.23 8.74 19.37
C ASP A 62 -6.49 8.22 20.63
N THR A 63 -5.85 7.04 20.54
CA THR A 63 -5.02 6.48 21.64
C THR A 63 -3.53 6.53 21.35
N LEU A 64 -3.16 6.94 20.12
CA LEU A 64 -1.76 6.97 19.69
C LEU A 64 -0.92 7.90 20.56
N ASP A 65 -1.44 9.07 20.93
CA ASP A 65 -0.75 10.05 21.77
C ASP A 65 -0.44 9.51 23.17
N GLU A 66 -1.33 8.69 23.73
CA GLU A 66 -1.10 8.07 25.05
C GLU A 66 -0.05 6.97 24.95
N ILE A 67 -0.22 6.05 23.99
CA ILE A 67 0.75 4.98 23.73
C ILE A 67 2.12 5.58 23.42
N TYR A 68 2.15 6.59 22.56
CA TYR A 68 3.35 7.25 22.12
C TYR A 68 4.06 7.97 23.28
N ARG A 69 3.34 8.70 24.13
CA ARG A 69 3.89 9.37 25.31
C ARG A 69 4.43 8.37 26.32
N LYS A 70 3.73 7.27 26.53
CA LYS A 70 4.10 6.26 27.51
C LYS A 70 5.31 5.44 27.08
N GLU A 71 5.43 5.08 25.80
CA GLU A 71 6.49 4.21 25.31
C GLU A 71 7.67 4.96 24.64
N LEU A 72 7.40 6.10 24.02
CA LEU A 72 8.39 6.88 23.27
C LEU A 72 8.70 8.26 23.85
N GLY A 73 7.84 8.79 24.72
CA GLY A 73 7.92 10.14 25.24
C GLY A 73 8.68 10.30 26.54
N THR A 74 8.92 9.23 27.31
CA THR A 74 9.64 9.26 28.57
C THR A 74 10.89 8.41 28.50
N ASP A 75 12.01 8.89 28.99
CA ASP A 75 13.32 8.25 29.29
C ASP A 75 13.89 7.15 28.35
N ILE A 76 13.11 6.58 27.45
CA ILE A 76 13.60 5.65 26.44
C ILE A 76 14.68 6.31 25.56
N LYS A 77 14.60 7.62 25.38
CA LYS A 77 15.56 8.40 24.58
C LYS A 77 17.01 8.28 25.08
N GLY A 78 17.23 8.24 26.39
CA GLY A 78 18.58 8.22 26.94
C GLY A 78 19.20 6.82 27.05
N LYS A 79 18.39 5.83 27.39
CA LYS A 79 18.86 4.50 27.79
C LYS A 79 18.94 3.49 26.64
N TYR A 80 18.11 3.66 25.62
CA TYR A 80 17.94 2.69 24.52
C TYR A 80 18.27 3.23 23.14
N TYR A 81 18.87 4.40 23.05
CA TYR A 81 19.17 5.08 21.77
C TYR A 81 20.04 4.27 20.80
N ARG A 82 20.87 3.37 21.33
CA ARG A 82 21.72 2.48 20.52
C ARG A 82 21.03 1.17 20.12
N ASN A 83 19.97 0.80 20.86
CA ASN A 83 19.20 -0.42 20.67
C ASN A 83 17.71 -0.10 20.52
N PHE A 84 17.38 1.07 19.99
CA PHE A 84 16.01 1.47 19.66
C PHE A 84 15.46 0.59 18.53
N ASP A 85 15.98 -0.51 18.33
CA ASP A 85 15.71 -1.38 17.25
C ASP A 85 14.34 -2.09 17.47
N ASP A 86 14.28 -3.27 17.10
CA ASP A 86 13.16 -4.15 16.94
C ASP A 86 12.29 -4.30 18.18
N MET A 87 12.87 -4.16 19.38
CA MET A 87 12.13 -4.37 20.62
C MET A 87 11.14 -3.24 20.92
N VAL A 88 11.54 -1.99 20.80
CA VAL A 88 10.64 -0.85 21.08
C VAL A 88 9.57 -0.73 20.02
N ILE A 89 9.93 -0.86 18.74
CA ILE A 89 8.97 -0.87 17.64
C ILE A 89 7.98 -2.03 17.81
N SER A 90 8.46 -3.22 18.18
CA SER A 90 7.61 -4.36 18.47
C SER A 90 6.66 -4.12 19.64
N VAL A 91 7.13 -3.49 20.73
CA VAL A 91 6.28 -3.16 21.89
C VAL A 91 5.20 -2.16 21.48
N VAL A 92 5.56 -1.07 20.78
CA VAL A 92 4.59 -0.05 20.34
C VAL A 92 3.57 -0.63 19.36
N THR A 93 4.00 -1.39 18.36
CA THR A 93 3.09 -1.99 17.38
C THR A 93 2.16 -3.03 18.01
N LYS A 94 2.65 -3.82 18.99
CA LYS A 94 1.81 -4.74 19.75
C LYS A 94 0.75 -4.01 20.58
N ARG A 95 1.10 -2.90 21.21
CA ARG A 95 0.13 -2.08 21.95
C ARG A 95 -0.93 -1.47 21.04
N ILE A 96 -0.52 -0.89 19.91
CA ILE A 96 -1.45 -0.39 18.88
C ILE A 96 -2.43 -1.50 18.49
N SER A 97 -1.92 -2.69 18.20
CA SER A 97 -2.75 -3.83 17.82
C SER A 97 -3.72 -4.25 18.94
N SER A 98 -3.25 -4.34 20.19
CA SER A 98 -4.07 -4.80 21.32
C SER A 98 -5.10 -3.78 21.78
N GLU A 99 -4.76 -2.48 21.83
CA GLU A 99 -5.64 -1.44 22.34
C GLU A 99 -6.68 -0.96 21.31
N LYS A 100 -6.35 -1.02 20.02
CA LYS A 100 -7.27 -0.62 18.93
C LYS A 100 -7.87 -1.76 18.14
N GLY A 101 -7.47 -3.00 18.41
CA GLY A 101 -7.88 -4.15 17.62
C GLY A 101 -7.32 -4.14 16.20
N ASP A 102 -6.34 -3.27 15.91
CA ASP A 102 -5.70 -3.19 14.60
C ASP A 102 -4.64 -4.29 14.44
N LYS A 103 -5.11 -5.48 14.10
CA LYS A 103 -4.28 -6.65 13.84
C LYS A 103 -3.36 -6.52 12.61
N TYR A 104 -3.50 -5.45 11.84
CA TYR A 104 -2.75 -5.22 10.60
C TYR A 104 -1.52 -4.33 10.79
N THR A 105 -1.34 -3.75 12.00
CA THR A 105 -0.15 -2.95 12.34
C THR A 105 0.81 -3.76 13.18
N TYR A 106 2.00 -4.07 12.62
CA TYR A 106 3.02 -4.89 13.29
C TYR A 106 4.42 -4.73 12.65
N LEU A 107 5.44 -5.24 13.39
CA LEU A 107 6.82 -5.31 12.93
C LEU A 107 7.07 -6.64 12.22
N TYR A 108 7.58 -6.56 11.00
CA TYR A 108 8.16 -7.71 10.29
C TYR A 108 9.63 -7.90 10.63
N THR A 109 10.01 -9.12 10.90
CA THR A 109 11.42 -9.55 10.89
C THR A 109 11.87 -9.85 9.44
N PRO A 110 13.18 -9.85 9.15
CA PRO A 110 13.68 -10.20 7.83
C PRO A 110 13.20 -11.56 7.32
N SER A 111 13.17 -12.56 8.21
CA SER A 111 12.70 -13.91 7.85
C SER A 111 11.22 -13.97 7.53
N GLN A 112 10.39 -13.17 8.21
CA GLN A 112 8.95 -13.08 7.91
C GLN A 112 8.70 -12.43 6.55
N LEU A 113 9.47 -11.40 6.18
CA LEU A 113 9.36 -10.76 4.87
C LEU A 113 9.75 -11.71 3.72
N VAL A 114 10.85 -12.45 3.89
CA VAL A 114 11.26 -13.46 2.90
C VAL A 114 10.17 -14.52 2.75
N LYS A 115 9.65 -15.03 3.86
CA LYS A 115 8.59 -16.03 3.85
C LYS A 115 7.32 -15.52 3.17
N GLN A 116 6.91 -14.29 3.47
CA GLN A 116 5.75 -13.66 2.85
C GLN A 116 5.90 -13.55 1.32
N ASN A 117 7.07 -13.12 0.84
CA ASN A 117 7.32 -13.01 -0.60
C ASN A 117 7.28 -14.38 -1.31
N GLU A 118 7.79 -15.42 -0.66
CA GLU A 118 7.72 -16.79 -1.21
C GLU A 118 6.29 -17.33 -1.21
N GLU A 119 5.52 -17.10 -0.14
CA GLU A 119 4.11 -17.48 -0.05
C GLU A 119 3.30 -16.76 -1.15
N GLU A 120 3.50 -15.45 -1.34
CA GLU A 120 2.84 -14.65 -2.38
C GLU A 120 3.10 -15.21 -3.78
N LYS A 121 4.35 -15.60 -4.06
CA LYS A 121 4.74 -16.20 -5.34
C LYS A 121 4.11 -17.58 -5.53
N GLN A 122 4.07 -18.41 -4.48
CA GLN A 122 3.46 -19.74 -4.52
C GLN A 122 1.94 -19.65 -4.71
N GLU A 123 1.28 -18.71 -4.05
CA GLU A 123 -0.15 -18.45 -4.25
C GLU A 123 -0.43 -17.98 -5.68
N ALA A 124 0.33 -17.04 -6.20
CA ALA A 124 0.19 -16.53 -7.57
C ALA A 124 0.29 -17.65 -8.62
N ALA A 125 1.17 -18.63 -8.39
CA ALA A 125 1.36 -19.77 -9.27
C ALA A 125 0.14 -20.72 -9.33
N GLN A 126 -0.82 -20.59 -8.41
CA GLN A 126 -2.08 -21.34 -8.41
C GLN A 126 -3.20 -20.63 -9.22
N SER A 127 -2.93 -19.43 -9.75
CA SER A 127 -3.85 -18.75 -10.65
C SER A 127 -3.96 -19.53 -11.97
N GLU A 128 -5.16 -19.60 -12.52
CA GLU A 128 -5.40 -20.42 -13.71
C GLU A 128 -6.39 -19.79 -14.69
N ILE A 129 -6.25 -20.12 -15.97
CA ILE A 129 -7.22 -19.80 -17.02
C ILE A 129 -7.62 -21.09 -17.74
N LYS A 130 -8.92 -21.36 -17.78
CA LYS A 130 -9.50 -22.49 -18.49
C LYS A 130 -10.53 -22.05 -19.50
N VAL A 131 -10.56 -22.68 -20.67
CA VAL A 131 -11.68 -22.59 -21.58
C VAL A 131 -12.73 -23.61 -21.10
N LEU A 132 -13.91 -23.13 -20.71
CA LEU A 132 -14.99 -23.99 -20.22
C LEU A 132 -15.80 -24.56 -21.37
N ASN A 133 -16.11 -23.73 -22.36
CA ASN A 133 -16.82 -24.08 -23.59
C ASN A 133 -16.56 -23.04 -24.70
N ASP A 134 -17.30 -23.12 -25.78
CA ASP A 134 -17.15 -22.21 -26.94
C ASP A 134 -17.48 -20.74 -26.62
N ARG A 135 -18.18 -20.46 -25.49
CA ARG A 135 -18.63 -19.11 -25.12
C ARG A 135 -17.94 -18.56 -23.89
N ALA A 136 -17.35 -19.38 -23.02
CA ALA A 136 -16.95 -18.99 -21.67
C ALA A 136 -15.51 -19.35 -21.32
N LEU A 137 -14.86 -18.42 -20.63
CA LEU A 137 -13.58 -18.59 -19.91
C LEU A 137 -13.81 -18.67 -18.41
N TYR A 138 -12.92 -19.36 -17.73
CA TYR A 138 -12.72 -19.28 -16.29
C TYR A 138 -11.34 -18.71 -16.01
N LEU A 139 -11.30 -17.69 -15.15
CA LEU A 139 -10.09 -17.08 -14.63
C LEU A 139 -10.13 -17.15 -13.11
N ARG A 140 -9.22 -17.90 -12.51
CA ARG A 140 -9.00 -17.87 -11.06
C ARG A 140 -7.80 -17.01 -10.74
N LEU A 141 -7.98 -16.03 -9.86
CA LEU A 141 -6.92 -15.18 -9.31
C LEU A 141 -6.79 -15.49 -7.83
N THR A 142 -5.62 -15.87 -7.39
CA THR A 142 -5.38 -16.32 -6.01
C THR A 142 -4.83 -15.23 -5.10
N ASN A 143 -4.18 -14.21 -5.67
CA ASN A 143 -3.79 -12.96 -5.01
C ASN A 143 -3.67 -11.83 -6.04
N PHE A 144 -3.39 -10.61 -5.55
CA PHE A 144 -2.99 -9.48 -6.38
C PHE A 144 -1.52 -9.18 -6.13
N SER A 145 -0.70 -9.54 -7.09
CA SER A 145 0.74 -9.36 -7.06
C SER A 145 1.28 -9.10 -8.46
N ARG A 146 2.52 -8.66 -8.53
CA ARG A 146 3.24 -8.56 -9.79
C ARG A 146 3.26 -9.89 -10.56
N TYR A 147 3.34 -11.03 -9.84
CA TYR A 147 3.34 -12.36 -10.48
C TYR A 147 2.01 -12.69 -11.14
N THR A 148 0.89 -12.39 -10.47
CA THR A 148 -0.45 -12.59 -11.02
C THR A 148 -0.76 -11.62 -12.16
N LEU A 149 -0.27 -10.37 -12.06
CA LEU A 149 -0.39 -9.40 -13.14
C LEU A 149 0.39 -9.86 -14.39
N ASP A 150 1.61 -10.37 -14.22
CA ASP A 150 2.42 -10.90 -15.33
C ASP A 150 1.74 -12.14 -15.92
N PHE A 151 1.20 -13.04 -15.09
CA PHE A 151 0.38 -14.18 -15.54
C PHE A 151 -0.80 -13.74 -16.45
N MET A 152 -1.53 -12.69 -16.07
CA MET A 152 -2.61 -12.17 -16.91
C MET A 152 -2.11 -11.56 -18.25
N LYS A 153 -0.98 -10.85 -18.20
CA LYS A 153 -0.35 -10.26 -19.40
C LYS A 153 0.13 -11.35 -20.36
N ASP A 154 0.78 -12.38 -19.86
CA ASP A 154 1.31 -13.50 -20.66
C ASP A 154 0.18 -14.33 -21.29
N ASN A 155 -1.00 -14.32 -20.67
CA ASN A 155 -2.19 -15.00 -21.18
C ASN A 155 -3.20 -14.07 -21.85
N ALA A 156 -2.82 -12.85 -22.24
CA ALA A 156 -3.74 -11.85 -22.77
C ALA A 156 -4.54 -12.31 -24.00
N GLU A 157 -3.92 -13.07 -24.91
CA GLU A 157 -4.62 -13.61 -26.09
C GLU A 157 -5.64 -14.70 -25.72
N LYS A 158 -5.32 -15.54 -24.73
CA LYS A 158 -6.28 -16.51 -24.23
C LYS A 158 -7.46 -15.84 -23.53
N LEU A 159 -7.22 -14.76 -22.78
CA LEU A 159 -8.28 -13.97 -22.14
C LEU A 159 -9.24 -13.34 -23.17
N LYS A 160 -8.80 -13.02 -24.38
CA LYS A 160 -9.64 -12.50 -25.46
C LYS A 160 -10.40 -13.56 -26.24
N SER A 161 -10.16 -14.85 -25.99
CA SER A 161 -10.61 -15.94 -26.86
C SER A 161 -12.10 -16.28 -26.75
N ARG A 162 -12.82 -15.73 -25.77
CA ARG A 162 -14.26 -16.00 -25.52
C ARG A 162 -15.01 -14.72 -25.21
N LYS A 163 -16.34 -14.77 -25.37
CA LYS A 163 -17.22 -13.61 -25.17
C LYS A 163 -17.62 -13.40 -23.71
N ASN A 164 -17.58 -14.45 -22.89
CA ASN A 164 -17.96 -14.40 -21.48
C ASN A 164 -16.82 -14.88 -20.61
N ILE A 165 -16.78 -14.39 -19.36
CA ILE A 165 -15.78 -14.79 -18.39
C ILE A 165 -16.40 -15.00 -17.01
N ILE A 166 -15.93 -16.05 -16.32
CA ILE A 166 -16.15 -16.25 -14.89
C ILE A 166 -14.83 -15.95 -14.20
N ILE A 167 -14.79 -14.93 -13.34
CA ILE A 167 -13.64 -14.53 -12.53
C ILE A 167 -13.84 -15.09 -11.13
N ASP A 168 -13.00 -16.01 -10.72
CA ASP A 168 -13.07 -16.62 -9.37
C ASP A 168 -12.09 -15.95 -8.41
N LEU A 169 -12.66 -15.18 -7.48
CA LEU A 169 -11.95 -14.47 -6.40
C LEU A 169 -12.20 -15.11 -5.04
N ARG A 170 -12.82 -16.28 -4.98
CA ARG A 170 -13.02 -17.00 -3.72
C ARG A 170 -11.66 -17.33 -3.09
N ASP A 171 -11.55 -17.10 -1.80
CA ASP A 171 -10.34 -17.28 -0.98
C ASP A 171 -9.16 -16.37 -1.34
N ASN A 172 -9.35 -15.42 -2.27
CA ASN A 172 -8.36 -14.40 -2.58
C ASN A 172 -8.40 -13.27 -1.54
N ARG A 173 -7.40 -13.19 -0.69
CA ARG A 173 -7.31 -12.22 0.42
C ARG A 173 -6.82 -10.83 0.00
N GLY A 174 -6.69 -10.59 -1.29
CA GLY A 174 -6.21 -9.32 -1.83
C GLY A 174 -4.72 -9.34 -2.17
N GLY A 175 -4.03 -8.23 -1.91
CA GLY A 175 -2.61 -8.07 -2.23
C GLY A 175 -2.25 -6.63 -2.55
N ASP A 176 -1.43 -6.45 -3.58
CA ASP A 176 -0.89 -5.18 -4.03
C ASP A 176 -1.93 -4.34 -4.78
N ILE A 177 -2.07 -3.05 -4.39
CA ILE A 177 -3.06 -2.14 -4.96
C ILE A 177 -2.74 -1.78 -6.41
N ASP A 178 -1.47 -1.57 -6.75
CA ASP A 178 -1.07 -1.18 -8.10
C ASP A 178 -1.31 -2.32 -9.08
N ALA A 179 -1.00 -3.56 -8.67
CA ALA A 179 -1.32 -4.75 -9.44
C ALA A 179 -2.84 -4.90 -9.65
N MET A 180 -3.65 -4.67 -8.61
CA MET A 180 -5.11 -4.72 -8.71
C MET A 180 -5.65 -3.65 -9.65
N VAL A 181 -5.16 -2.41 -9.56
CA VAL A 181 -5.56 -1.30 -10.45
C VAL A 181 -5.22 -1.62 -11.91
N ASP A 182 -4.02 -2.13 -12.17
CA ASP A 182 -3.61 -2.54 -13.51
C ASP A 182 -4.46 -3.70 -14.06
N MET A 183 -4.77 -4.70 -13.22
CA MET A 183 -5.59 -5.86 -13.60
C MET A 183 -7.05 -5.44 -13.85
N SER A 184 -7.66 -4.65 -12.95
CA SER A 184 -9.00 -4.08 -13.14
C SER A 184 -9.07 -3.20 -14.39
N GLY A 185 -8.02 -2.41 -14.65
CA GLY A 185 -7.90 -1.56 -15.83
C GLY A 185 -7.87 -2.33 -17.15
N MET A 186 -7.61 -3.64 -17.14
CA MET A 186 -7.74 -4.47 -18.35
C MET A 186 -9.20 -4.64 -18.77
N PHE A 187 -10.16 -4.52 -17.86
CA PHE A 187 -11.60 -4.68 -18.09
C PHE A 187 -12.34 -3.34 -18.23
N LEU A 188 -11.73 -2.24 -17.82
CA LEU A 188 -12.37 -0.93 -17.71
C LEU A 188 -11.95 0.03 -18.83
N PRO A 189 -12.85 0.94 -19.26
CA PRO A 189 -12.48 2.06 -20.14
C PRO A 189 -11.37 2.91 -19.51
N LYS A 190 -10.56 3.56 -20.36
CA LYS A 190 -9.48 4.44 -19.89
C LYS A 190 -10.05 5.60 -19.05
N LYS A 191 -9.33 5.95 -17.98
CA LYS A 191 -9.67 7.02 -17.02
C LYS A 191 -10.87 6.73 -16.10
N THR A 192 -11.46 5.54 -16.16
CA THR A 192 -12.49 5.10 -15.20
C THR A 192 -11.90 5.05 -13.80
N VAL A 193 -12.65 5.50 -12.80
CA VAL A 193 -12.25 5.38 -11.39
C VAL A 193 -12.26 3.91 -10.99
N VAL A 194 -11.16 3.44 -10.41
CA VAL A 194 -11.00 2.08 -9.90
C VAL A 194 -11.24 2.03 -8.40
N ALA A 195 -10.62 2.93 -7.67
CA ALA A 195 -10.76 3.08 -6.21
C ALA A 195 -10.26 4.46 -5.78
N THR A 196 -10.62 4.87 -4.57
CA THR A 196 -10.06 6.07 -3.92
C THR A 196 -9.47 5.68 -2.58
N ASP A 197 -8.19 5.97 -2.38
CA ASP A 197 -7.51 5.84 -1.10
C ASP A 197 -7.58 7.16 -0.34
N GLN A 198 -8.23 7.17 0.82
CA GLN A 198 -8.26 8.30 1.75
C GLN A 198 -7.19 8.13 2.82
N PHE A 199 -6.15 8.92 2.74
CA PHE A 199 -5.13 9.06 3.77
C PHE A 199 -5.56 10.09 4.82
N ARG A 200 -4.79 10.22 5.88
CA ARG A 200 -5.08 11.17 6.95
C ARG A 200 -5.22 12.63 6.49
N TRP A 201 -4.45 13.04 5.47
CA TRP A 201 -4.33 14.44 5.05
C TRP A 201 -4.62 14.69 3.57
N TRP A 202 -4.78 13.66 2.77
CA TRP A 202 -4.99 13.73 1.32
C TRP A 202 -5.66 12.45 0.82
N GLU A 203 -6.14 12.49 -0.40
CA GLU A 203 -6.71 11.33 -1.08
C GLU A 203 -5.97 11.05 -2.39
N HIS A 204 -6.02 9.81 -2.84
CA HIS A 204 -5.52 9.38 -4.13
C HIS A 204 -6.58 8.61 -4.89
N VAL A 205 -6.93 9.10 -6.08
CA VAL A 205 -7.92 8.46 -6.95
C VAL A 205 -7.20 7.64 -8.00
N TYR A 206 -7.31 6.33 -7.90
CA TYR A 206 -6.81 5.41 -8.91
C TYR A 206 -7.73 5.37 -10.12
N ARG A 207 -7.15 5.44 -11.31
CA ARG A 207 -7.88 5.40 -12.55
C ARG A 207 -7.29 4.37 -13.51
N SER A 208 -8.16 3.70 -14.29
CA SER A 208 -7.73 2.81 -15.36
C SER A 208 -6.79 3.55 -16.33
N GLY A 209 -5.58 3.03 -16.51
CA GLY A 209 -4.58 3.54 -17.46
C GLY A 209 -4.74 3.00 -18.87
N ARG A 210 -5.52 1.93 -19.05
CA ARG A 210 -5.66 1.17 -20.30
C ARG A 210 -6.98 1.46 -20.99
N ASN A 211 -7.09 1.10 -22.26
CA ASN A 211 -8.29 1.29 -23.04
C ASN A 211 -9.05 -0.03 -23.19
N GLN A 212 -9.46 -0.62 -22.07
CA GLN A 212 -10.29 -1.82 -21.99
C GLN A 212 -9.89 -2.91 -23.01
N PRO A 213 -8.70 -3.51 -22.88
CA PRO A 213 -8.25 -4.53 -23.83
C PRO A 213 -9.04 -5.84 -23.74
N LEU A 214 -9.73 -6.07 -22.61
CA LEU A 214 -10.61 -7.23 -22.38
C LEU A 214 -12.06 -6.76 -22.35
N LYS A 215 -12.85 -7.15 -23.34
CA LYS A 215 -14.27 -6.87 -23.44
C LYS A 215 -15.04 -8.17 -23.46
N TYR A 216 -16.05 -8.26 -22.61
CA TYR A 216 -16.93 -9.43 -22.52
C TYR A 216 -18.39 -9.03 -22.66
N ASP A 217 -19.22 -9.93 -23.17
CA ASP A 217 -20.67 -9.75 -23.23
C ASP A 217 -21.23 -9.90 -21.79
N LYS A 218 -20.65 -10.83 -21.00
CA LYS A 218 -21.01 -11.07 -19.59
C LYS A 218 -19.77 -11.39 -18.76
N ILE A 219 -19.71 -10.84 -17.56
CA ILE A 219 -18.71 -11.12 -16.52
C ILE A 219 -19.45 -11.66 -15.29
N ILE A 220 -19.07 -12.83 -14.82
CA ILE A 220 -19.53 -13.34 -13.52
C ILE A 220 -18.35 -13.34 -12.57
N ILE A 221 -18.52 -12.80 -11.36
CA ILE A 221 -17.50 -12.84 -10.31
C ILE A 221 -17.95 -13.77 -9.20
N LEU A 222 -17.14 -14.78 -8.89
CA LEU A 222 -17.37 -15.68 -7.77
C LEU A 222 -16.63 -15.13 -6.53
N GLN A 223 -17.36 -14.96 -5.44
CA GLN A 223 -16.85 -14.40 -4.19
C GLN A 223 -17.29 -15.19 -2.96
N ASN A 224 -16.55 -15.06 -1.85
CA ASN A 224 -16.91 -15.63 -0.55
C ASN A 224 -16.37 -14.80 0.62
N GLY A 225 -16.66 -15.21 1.86
CA GLY A 225 -16.22 -14.54 3.08
C GLY A 225 -14.70 -14.45 3.30
N ASN A 226 -13.89 -15.12 2.48
CA ASN A 226 -12.43 -14.98 2.46
C ASN A 226 -11.92 -14.05 1.33
N THR A 227 -12.80 -13.61 0.44
CA THR A 227 -12.49 -12.60 -0.58
C THR A 227 -12.31 -11.25 0.11
N ALA A 228 -11.12 -10.62 0.04
CA ALA A 228 -10.82 -9.46 0.89
C ALA A 228 -9.95 -8.39 0.20
N SER A 229 -10.06 -7.11 0.66
CA SER A 229 -9.13 -6.03 0.33
C SER A 229 -9.05 -5.75 -1.18
N ALA A 230 -7.88 -5.90 -1.83
CA ALA A 230 -7.71 -5.69 -3.27
C ALA A 230 -8.70 -6.51 -4.13
N SER A 231 -9.12 -7.71 -3.66
CA SER A 231 -10.18 -8.47 -4.34
C SER A 231 -11.52 -7.74 -4.29
N GLU A 232 -11.87 -7.17 -3.14
CA GLU A 232 -13.09 -6.38 -2.98
C GLU A 232 -13.03 -5.08 -3.79
N ASN A 233 -11.84 -4.46 -3.89
CA ASN A 233 -11.61 -3.33 -4.77
C ASN A 233 -11.86 -3.68 -6.24
N MET A 234 -11.35 -4.83 -6.72
CA MET A 234 -11.61 -5.28 -8.10
C MET A 234 -13.10 -5.55 -8.33
N ILE A 235 -13.77 -6.23 -7.38
CA ILE A 235 -15.22 -6.47 -7.46
C ILE A 235 -15.97 -5.14 -7.60
N ALA A 236 -15.73 -4.19 -6.69
CA ALA A 236 -16.36 -2.88 -6.73
C ALA A 236 -16.03 -2.11 -8.01
N ALA A 237 -14.74 -2.13 -8.44
CA ALA A 237 -14.31 -1.44 -9.64
C ALA A 237 -15.03 -1.93 -10.90
N LEU A 238 -15.25 -3.24 -11.01
CA LEU A 238 -15.95 -3.81 -12.17
C LEU A 238 -17.46 -3.63 -12.03
N ASN A 239 -18.03 -3.93 -10.86
CA ASN A 239 -19.47 -3.86 -10.65
C ASN A 239 -20.03 -2.44 -10.70
N ASP A 240 -19.32 -1.46 -10.16
CA ASP A 240 -19.76 -0.07 -10.15
C ASP A 240 -19.63 0.64 -11.52
N ASN A 241 -18.82 0.11 -12.43
CA ASN A 241 -18.52 0.76 -13.71
C ASN A 241 -19.02 0.01 -14.94
N LEU A 242 -19.50 -1.22 -14.80
CA LEU A 242 -19.95 -2.06 -15.93
C LEU A 242 -21.35 -2.60 -15.66
N ASP A 243 -22.22 -2.56 -16.69
CA ASP A 243 -23.61 -3.04 -16.57
C ASP A 243 -23.78 -4.55 -16.80
N ASN A 244 -22.69 -5.27 -17.11
CA ASN A 244 -22.69 -6.67 -17.49
C ASN A 244 -21.94 -7.57 -16.50
N VAL A 245 -21.85 -7.16 -15.25
CA VAL A 245 -21.24 -7.91 -14.14
C VAL A 245 -22.32 -8.52 -13.27
N ASP A 246 -22.19 -9.78 -12.87
CA ASP A 246 -22.99 -10.43 -11.84
C ASP A 246 -22.08 -10.97 -10.74
N LEU A 247 -22.43 -10.71 -9.48
CA LEU A 247 -21.73 -11.22 -8.31
C LEU A 247 -22.46 -12.46 -7.76
N ILE A 248 -21.75 -13.58 -7.65
CA ILE A 248 -22.33 -14.86 -7.18
C ILE A 248 -21.50 -15.39 -6.00
N GLY A 249 -22.18 -15.83 -4.93
CA GLY A 249 -21.53 -16.47 -3.78
C GLY A 249 -22.07 -16.01 -2.45
N SER A 250 -21.20 -15.56 -1.57
CA SER A 250 -21.55 -14.97 -0.27
C SER A 250 -20.89 -13.61 -0.06
N GLU A 251 -21.36 -12.87 0.93
CA GLU A 251 -20.75 -11.60 1.36
C GLU A 251 -19.24 -11.75 1.52
N THR A 252 -18.47 -10.74 1.09
CA THR A 252 -17.02 -10.70 1.19
C THR A 252 -16.56 -10.35 2.62
N PHE A 253 -15.25 -10.30 2.84
CA PHE A 253 -14.68 -10.13 4.19
C PHE A 253 -14.95 -8.75 4.80
N GLY A 254 -15.04 -7.70 4.02
CA GLY A 254 -15.20 -6.33 4.52
C GLY A 254 -13.90 -5.66 4.99
N LYS A 255 -12.82 -5.74 4.22
CA LYS A 255 -11.56 -5.05 4.55
C LYS A 255 -11.43 -3.74 3.77
N GLY A 256 -12.05 -2.67 4.26
CA GLY A 256 -12.06 -1.33 3.69
C GLY A 256 -10.88 -0.44 4.13
N ILE A 257 -9.75 -1.02 4.57
CA ILE A 257 -8.53 -0.33 5.03
C ILE A 257 -7.30 -0.87 4.33
N GLY A 258 -6.31 0.02 4.15
CA GLY A 258 -5.04 -0.33 3.54
C GLY A 258 -3.84 -0.05 4.44
N GLN A 259 -2.78 -0.81 4.20
CA GLN A 259 -1.53 -0.73 4.95
C GLN A 259 -0.38 -0.32 4.05
N PHE A 260 0.59 0.36 4.63
CA PHE A 260 1.89 0.61 4.01
C PHE A 260 2.99 -0.08 4.82
N THR A 261 4.01 -0.55 4.14
CA THR A 261 5.17 -1.19 4.75
C THR A 261 6.37 -0.27 4.67
N LEU A 262 6.79 0.27 5.83
CA LEU A 262 7.98 1.11 5.96
C LEU A 262 9.21 0.22 6.16
N PRO A 263 10.17 0.21 5.24
CA PRO A 263 11.41 -0.53 5.43
C PRO A 263 12.28 0.12 6.53
N LEU A 264 12.87 -0.71 7.36
CA LEU A 264 13.81 -0.34 8.41
C LEU A 264 15.18 -0.96 8.11
N LYS A 265 16.19 -0.62 8.92
CA LYS A 265 17.53 -1.21 8.81
C LYS A 265 17.51 -2.72 9.04
N ARG A 266 18.57 -3.40 8.60
CA ARG A 266 18.80 -4.85 8.77
C ARG A 266 17.67 -5.73 8.21
N GLY A 267 16.86 -5.21 7.27
CA GLY A 267 15.77 -5.95 6.64
C GLY A 267 14.50 -6.09 7.47
N TYR A 268 14.37 -5.35 8.58
CA TYR A 268 13.10 -5.21 9.28
C TYR A 268 12.16 -4.27 8.54
N ALA A 269 10.86 -4.37 8.80
CA ALA A 269 9.89 -3.41 8.28
C ALA A 269 8.69 -3.26 9.22
N VAL A 270 8.11 -2.07 9.28
CA VAL A 270 6.85 -1.84 9.97
C VAL A 270 5.72 -1.76 8.95
N LYS A 271 4.71 -2.59 9.12
CA LYS A 271 3.44 -2.47 8.41
C LYS A 271 2.46 -1.73 9.30
N ALA A 272 1.80 -0.69 8.79
CA ALA A 272 0.81 0.05 9.55
C ALA A 272 -0.38 0.45 8.68
N THR A 273 -1.56 0.51 9.29
CA THR A 273 -2.79 0.96 8.64
C THR A 273 -2.76 2.48 8.47
N ILE A 274 -2.74 2.95 7.22
CA ILE A 274 -2.54 4.36 6.89
C ILE A 274 -3.66 4.97 6.05
N LEU A 275 -4.61 4.16 5.56
CA LEU A 275 -5.68 4.64 4.70
C LEU A 275 -6.97 3.85 4.89
N LYS A 276 -8.07 4.48 4.50
CA LYS A 276 -9.34 3.83 4.14
C LYS A 276 -9.47 3.89 2.63
N TRP A 277 -9.99 2.83 2.02
CA TRP A 277 -10.30 2.87 0.61
C TRP A 277 -11.82 2.89 0.37
N TYR A 278 -12.19 3.48 -0.75
CA TYR A 278 -13.57 3.66 -1.17
C TYR A 278 -13.78 3.12 -2.58
N THR A 279 -14.95 2.55 -2.81
CA THR A 279 -15.38 2.08 -4.13
C THR A 279 -15.52 3.27 -5.10
N PRO A 280 -15.68 3.05 -6.43
CA PRO A 280 -16.04 4.11 -7.38
C PRO A 280 -17.30 4.91 -6.97
N ASN A 281 -18.24 4.27 -6.28
CA ASN A 281 -19.47 4.89 -5.75
C ASN A 281 -19.29 5.54 -4.35
N ASP A 282 -18.03 5.77 -3.93
CA ASP A 282 -17.69 6.44 -2.66
C ASP A 282 -18.17 5.69 -1.40
N ILE A 283 -18.16 4.36 -1.44
CA ILE A 283 -18.55 3.50 -0.31
C ILE A 283 -17.31 2.89 0.33
N ASN A 284 -17.13 3.05 1.65
CA ASN A 284 -16.14 2.29 2.41
C ASN A 284 -16.80 1.04 3.00
N ILE A 285 -16.28 -0.12 2.65
CA ILE A 285 -16.84 -1.43 3.01
C ILE A 285 -16.32 -2.00 4.33
N GLN A 286 -15.57 -1.23 5.12
CA GLN A 286 -14.95 -1.73 6.34
C GLN A 286 -15.98 -2.33 7.31
N GLY A 287 -15.89 -3.63 7.53
CA GLY A 287 -16.74 -4.40 8.45
C GLY A 287 -18.05 -4.93 7.84
N ASN A 288 -18.41 -4.53 6.61
CA ASN A 288 -19.68 -4.95 6.00
C ASN A 288 -19.49 -5.84 4.73
N GLY A 289 -18.35 -5.73 4.08
CA GLY A 289 -18.11 -6.47 2.84
C GLY A 289 -18.93 -5.98 1.64
N ILE A 290 -18.98 -6.81 0.59
CA ILE A 290 -19.77 -6.64 -0.62
C ILE A 290 -20.70 -7.83 -0.75
N ASP A 291 -22.00 -7.57 -0.74
CA ASP A 291 -23.02 -8.59 -0.95
C ASP A 291 -23.06 -9.05 -2.41
N PRO A 292 -23.25 -10.35 -2.68
CA PRO A 292 -23.50 -10.82 -4.04
C PRO A 292 -24.96 -10.51 -4.45
N GLU A 293 -25.20 -10.18 -5.74
CA GLU A 293 -26.55 -10.09 -6.27
C GLU A 293 -27.26 -11.44 -6.27
N THR A 294 -26.49 -12.52 -6.43
CA THR A 294 -26.98 -13.91 -6.41
C THR A 294 -26.33 -14.67 -5.26
N PRO A 295 -26.93 -14.71 -4.07
CA PRO A 295 -26.44 -15.54 -2.97
C PRO A 295 -26.46 -17.03 -3.36
N TYR A 296 -25.32 -17.71 -3.15
CA TYR A 296 -25.19 -19.13 -3.47
C TYR A 296 -24.29 -19.87 -2.47
N THR A 297 -24.86 -20.90 -1.86
CA THR A 297 -24.18 -21.77 -0.90
C THR A 297 -24.22 -23.24 -1.31
N GLY A 298 -24.64 -23.52 -2.55
CA GLY A 298 -24.72 -24.88 -3.09
C GLY A 298 -23.39 -25.50 -3.46
N GLY A 299 -23.39 -26.74 -4.00
CA GLY A 299 -22.20 -27.54 -4.22
C GLY A 299 -21.31 -27.00 -5.36
N ASP A 300 -21.79 -27.04 -6.61
CA ASP A 300 -20.99 -26.64 -7.78
C ASP A 300 -21.34 -25.22 -8.24
N ILE A 301 -20.72 -24.22 -7.61
CA ILE A 301 -20.91 -22.81 -7.95
C ILE A 301 -20.40 -22.49 -9.36
N LEU A 302 -19.39 -23.19 -9.87
CA LEU A 302 -18.86 -22.96 -11.21
C LEU A 302 -19.86 -23.39 -12.28
N GLN A 303 -20.48 -24.57 -12.12
CA GLN A 303 -21.54 -25.01 -13.03
C GLN A 303 -22.76 -24.08 -12.92
N PHE A 304 -23.15 -23.70 -11.71
CA PHE A 304 -24.23 -22.74 -11.51
C PHE A 304 -24.00 -21.39 -12.19
N ALA A 305 -22.77 -20.86 -12.16
CA ALA A 305 -22.39 -19.64 -12.87
C ALA A 305 -22.38 -19.85 -14.39
N LEU A 306 -21.87 -20.99 -14.85
CA LEU A 306 -21.81 -21.31 -16.28
C LEU A 306 -23.21 -21.40 -16.92
N ASP A 307 -24.20 -21.88 -16.18
CA ASP A 307 -25.61 -21.97 -16.66
C ASP A 307 -26.28 -20.59 -16.78
N ARG A 308 -25.64 -19.50 -16.27
CA ARG A 308 -26.12 -18.11 -16.36
C ARG A 308 -25.46 -17.29 -17.47
N LEU A 309 -24.51 -17.84 -18.17
CA LEU A 309 -23.86 -17.26 -19.35
C LEU A 309 -24.59 -17.69 -20.61
#